data_3340c7bd07a62abd24cc66a64f969eba
#
_entry.id   3340c7bd07a62abd24cc66a64f969eba
#
_cell.length_a   1.000
_cell.length_b   1.000
_cell.length_c   1.000
_cell.angle_alpha   90.00
_cell.angle_beta   90.00
_cell.angle_gamma   90.00
#
_symmetry.space_group_name_H-M   'P 1'
#
loop_
_entity.id
_entity.type
_entity.pdbx_description
1 polymer ?
#
loop_
_entity_poly.entity_id
_entity_poly.type
_entity_poly.pdbx_seq_one_letter_code
_entity_poly.pdbx_strand_id
1 'polypeptide(L)'
;MKDQTPPENLVNIVEAEKWERYQTIVLILIMLGWAFDGAELYIFGDTAPYIAHSLKYLATFTAIIVAAFNVGQLLSTLLLSWLADIKGRRVAFMASVAIYSGASLLTGLSWNLTSLAIFRFLVGIGTGVEWGLGATIAAEVLPA
;
A
#
# COMPACT_ATOMS: atom_id res chain seq x y z
N MET A 1 -12.93 16.89 51.66
CA MET A 1 -12.46 16.77 50.28
C MET A 1 -11.94 15.33 50.14
N LYS A 2 -12.68 14.47 49.44
CA LYS A 2 -12.21 13.11 49.15
C LYS A 2 -11.05 13.20 48.15
N ASP A 3 -9.94 12.64 48.54
CA ASP A 3 -8.76 12.44 47.70
C ASP A 3 -9.19 11.76 46.41
N GLN A 4 -9.15 12.47 45.28
CA GLN A 4 -9.48 11.97 43.95
C GLN A 4 -8.21 11.48 43.22
N THR A 5 -7.35 10.75 43.93
CA THR A 5 -6.29 10.02 43.24
C THR A 5 -6.96 8.96 42.36
N PRO A 6 -6.74 8.97 41.06
CA PRO A 6 -7.28 7.94 40.20
C PRO A 6 -6.77 6.57 40.67
N PRO A 7 -7.57 5.51 40.56
CA PRO A 7 -7.14 4.19 40.98
C PRO A 7 -5.87 3.76 40.26
N GLU A 8 -4.95 3.17 40.99
CA GLU A 8 -3.59 2.79 40.56
C GLU A 8 -3.55 1.96 39.26
N ASN A 9 -4.62 1.20 38.99
CA ASN A 9 -4.82 0.47 37.75
C ASN A 9 -5.07 1.37 36.54
N LEU A 10 -5.65 2.56 36.69
CA LEU A 10 -5.79 3.52 35.59
C LEU A 10 -4.50 4.27 35.32
N VAL A 11 -3.68 4.53 36.33
CA VAL A 11 -2.35 5.12 36.16
C VAL A 11 -1.43 4.14 35.39
N ASN A 12 -1.53 2.84 35.67
CA ASN A 12 -0.76 1.81 35.00
C ASN A 12 -1.20 1.58 33.53
N ILE A 13 -2.45 1.89 33.18
CA ILE A 13 -2.94 1.85 31.78
C ILE A 13 -2.48 3.09 31.03
N VAL A 14 -2.29 4.21 31.70
CA VAL A 14 -1.82 5.49 31.12
C VAL A 14 -0.29 5.59 31.12
N GLU A 15 0.41 4.83 31.98
CA GLU A 15 1.86 4.64 31.85
C GLU A 15 2.11 3.75 30.63
N ALA A 16 2.12 4.42 29.50
CA ALA A 16 2.31 3.93 28.16
C ALA A 16 3.25 2.72 28.11
N GLU A 17 2.82 1.64 27.47
CA GLU A 17 3.71 0.60 26.98
C GLU A 17 4.97 1.25 26.40
N LYS A 18 6.11 0.96 26.99
CA LYS A 18 7.39 1.52 26.57
C LYS A 18 7.59 1.22 25.10
N TRP A 19 7.90 2.26 24.34
CA TRP A 19 8.25 2.14 22.92
C TRP A 19 9.34 1.09 22.73
N GLU A 20 9.00 -0.01 22.08
CA GLU A 20 9.91 -1.12 21.83
C GLU A 20 10.55 -1.04 20.44
N ARG A 21 11.70 -1.66 20.28
CA ARG A 21 12.39 -1.77 18.97
C ARG A 21 11.50 -2.39 17.90
N TYR A 22 10.63 -3.33 18.28
CA TYR A 22 9.68 -3.96 17.37
C TYR A 22 8.74 -2.94 16.71
N GLN A 23 8.17 -2.02 17.45
CA GLN A 23 7.29 -0.96 16.96
C GLN A 23 8.01 -0.05 15.96
N THR A 24 9.24 0.33 16.28
CA THR A 24 10.09 1.12 15.36
C THR A 24 10.35 0.38 14.04
N ILE A 25 10.67 -0.91 14.10
CA ILE A 25 10.93 -1.71 12.90
C ILE A 25 9.68 -1.82 12.04
N VAL A 26 8.52 -2.10 12.64
CA VAL A 26 7.24 -2.19 11.92
C VAL A 26 6.90 -0.89 11.23
N LEU A 27 7.05 0.25 11.91
CA LEU A 27 6.81 1.57 11.32
C LEU A 27 7.77 1.87 10.16
N ILE A 28 9.06 1.59 10.33
CA ILE A 28 10.04 1.79 9.25
C ILE A 28 9.68 0.95 8.03
N LEU A 29 9.27 -0.31 8.22
CA LEU A 29 8.87 -1.18 7.12
C LEU A 29 7.61 -0.67 6.40
N ILE A 30 6.61 -0.19 7.14
CA ILE A 30 5.41 0.42 6.56
C ILE A 30 5.77 1.69 5.77
N MET A 31 6.58 2.58 6.35
CA MET A 31 7.02 3.81 5.70
C MET A 31 7.84 3.53 4.43
N LEU A 32 8.70 2.51 4.44
CA LEU A 32 9.43 2.07 3.26
C LEU A 32 8.49 1.54 2.18
N GLY A 33 7.48 0.75 2.55
CA GLY A 33 6.43 0.31 1.61
C GLY A 33 5.77 1.51 0.92
N TRP A 34 5.28 2.48 1.68
CA TRP A 34 4.66 3.69 1.14
C TRP A 34 5.62 4.53 0.29
N ALA A 35 6.90 4.62 0.67
CA ALA A 35 7.90 5.33 -0.09
C ALA A 35 8.16 4.68 -1.46
N PHE A 36 8.23 3.34 -1.50
CA PHE A 36 8.39 2.60 -2.76
C PHE A 36 7.15 2.70 -3.65
N ASP A 37 5.95 2.64 -3.08
CA ASP A 37 4.68 2.83 -3.81
C ASP A 37 4.61 4.23 -4.43
N GLY A 38 4.92 5.26 -3.64
CA GLY A 38 5.02 6.64 -4.13
C GLY A 38 6.09 6.81 -5.23
N ALA A 39 7.27 6.24 -5.04
CA ALA A 39 8.35 6.32 -6.03
C ALA A 39 7.93 5.65 -7.35
N GLU A 40 7.27 4.50 -7.31
CA GLU A 40 6.76 3.79 -8.48
C GLU A 40 5.74 4.63 -9.25
N LEU A 41 4.81 5.27 -8.56
CA LEU A 41 3.83 6.15 -9.16
C LEU A 41 4.48 7.34 -9.88
N TYR A 42 5.46 7.99 -9.25
CA TYR A 42 6.20 9.10 -9.85
C TYR A 42 7.04 8.66 -11.06
N ILE A 43 7.81 7.57 -10.93
CA ILE A 43 8.63 7.02 -11.99
C ILE A 43 7.76 6.68 -13.21
N PHE A 44 6.61 6.07 -12.99
CA PHE A 44 5.69 5.77 -14.09
C PHE A 44 5.12 7.05 -14.70
N GLY A 45 4.71 8.03 -13.90
CA GLY A 45 4.22 9.32 -14.39
C GLY A 45 5.21 10.01 -15.33
N ASP A 46 6.49 10.05 -14.93
CA ASP A 46 7.56 10.67 -15.71
C ASP A 46 7.94 9.85 -16.95
N THR A 47 7.86 8.51 -16.88
CA THR A 47 8.23 7.64 -18.03
C THR A 47 7.08 7.41 -19.00
N ALA A 48 5.83 7.60 -18.61
CA ALA A 48 4.65 7.36 -19.43
C ALA A 48 4.68 8.08 -20.81
N PRO A 49 5.10 9.35 -20.93
CA PRO A 49 5.22 10.04 -22.23
C PRO A 49 6.24 9.37 -23.15
N TYR A 50 7.37 8.92 -22.60
CA TYR A 50 8.43 8.23 -23.36
C TYR A 50 7.97 6.86 -23.85
N ILE A 51 7.23 6.12 -23.01
CA ILE A 51 6.64 4.83 -23.37
C ILE A 51 5.61 5.02 -24.48
N ALA A 52 4.74 6.04 -24.38
CA ALA A 52 3.75 6.35 -25.39
C ALA A 52 4.42 6.70 -26.74
N HIS A 53 5.47 7.51 -26.73
CA HIS A 53 6.24 7.85 -27.91
C HIS A 53 6.95 6.62 -28.53
N SER A 54 7.59 5.79 -27.72
CA SER A 54 8.30 4.58 -28.14
C SER A 54 7.37 3.55 -28.79
N LEU A 55 6.19 3.38 -28.22
CA LEU A 55 5.17 2.46 -28.72
C LEU A 55 4.26 3.08 -29.79
N LYS A 56 4.52 4.33 -30.21
CA LYS A 56 3.75 5.11 -31.21
C LYS A 56 2.27 5.26 -30.88
N TYR A 57 1.93 5.37 -29.60
CA TYR A 57 0.56 5.58 -29.13
C TYR A 57 0.29 7.06 -28.83
N LEU A 58 -0.97 7.50 -29.03
CA LEU A 58 -1.42 8.84 -28.65
C LEU A 58 -1.45 8.99 -27.12
N ALA A 59 -1.34 10.22 -26.61
CA ALA A 59 -1.46 10.57 -25.20
C ALA A 59 -2.76 10.02 -24.54
N THR A 60 -3.82 9.85 -25.33
CA THR A 60 -5.10 9.25 -24.87
C THR A 60 -4.91 7.85 -24.28
N PHE A 61 -3.93 7.08 -24.75
CA PHE A 61 -3.66 5.75 -24.22
C PHE A 61 -3.03 5.75 -22.82
N THR A 62 -2.32 6.82 -22.46
CA THR A 62 -1.85 7.02 -21.09
C THR A 62 -3.01 7.09 -20.11
N ALA A 63 -4.10 7.75 -20.48
CA ALA A 63 -5.32 7.81 -19.68
C ALA A 63 -5.96 6.43 -19.45
N ILE A 64 -5.94 5.55 -20.47
CA ILE A 64 -6.45 4.17 -20.35
C ILE A 64 -5.59 3.36 -19.37
N ILE A 65 -4.28 3.52 -19.41
CA ILE A 65 -3.37 2.82 -18.51
C ILE A 65 -3.57 3.28 -17.04
N VAL A 66 -3.70 4.59 -16.84
CA VAL A 66 -4.00 5.17 -15.52
C VAL A 66 -5.38 4.72 -15.02
N ALA A 67 -6.39 4.68 -15.91
CA ALA A 67 -7.71 4.17 -15.56
C ALA A 67 -7.66 2.70 -15.15
N ALA A 68 -6.92 1.85 -15.87
CA ALA A 68 -6.74 0.44 -15.53
C ALA A 68 -6.10 0.28 -14.14
N PHE A 69 -5.07 1.06 -13.83
CA PHE A 69 -4.44 1.10 -12.50
C PHE A 69 -5.45 1.48 -11.40
N ASN A 70 -6.21 2.56 -11.60
CA ASN A 70 -7.21 3.01 -10.62
C ASN A 70 -8.34 1.99 -10.41
N VAL A 71 -8.80 1.32 -11.47
CA VAL A 71 -9.78 0.22 -11.35
C VAL A 71 -9.17 -0.93 -10.53
N GLY A 72 -7.90 -1.26 -10.75
CA GLY A 72 -7.17 -2.22 -9.93
C GLY A 72 -7.16 -1.84 -8.45
N GLN A 73 -6.88 -0.58 -8.13
CA GLN A 73 -6.90 -0.08 -6.74
C GLN A 73 -8.29 -0.20 -6.09
N LEU A 74 -9.35 0.11 -6.80
CA LEU A 74 -10.72 -0.04 -6.30
C LEU A 74 -11.04 -1.51 -5.98
N LEU A 75 -10.70 -2.43 -6.88
CA LEU A 75 -10.88 -3.87 -6.66
C LEU A 75 -10.01 -4.38 -5.51
N SER A 76 -8.79 -3.89 -5.36
CA SER A 76 -7.89 -4.19 -4.26
C SER A 76 -8.55 -3.89 -2.91
N THR A 77 -9.13 -2.71 -2.78
CA THR A 77 -9.80 -2.28 -1.55
C THR A 77 -10.89 -3.27 -1.12
N LEU A 78 -11.58 -3.87 -2.06
CA LEU A 78 -12.59 -4.89 -1.77
C LEU A 78 -11.98 -6.27 -1.47
N LEU A 79 -11.10 -6.75 -2.36
CA LEU A 79 -10.57 -8.11 -2.32
C LEU A 79 -9.56 -8.32 -1.19
N LEU A 80 -8.59 -7.40 -1.03
CA LEU A 80 -7.55 -7.54 -0.04
C LEU A 80 -8.01 -7.10 1.36
N SER A 81 -8.99 -6.20 1.47
CA SER A 81 -9.65 -5.93 2.76
C SER A 81 -10.42 -7.16 3.23
N TRP A 82 -11.18 -7.81 2.36
CA TRP A 82 -11.82 -9.08 2.68
C TRP A 82 -10.81 -10.17 3.08
N LEU A 83 -9.67 -10.25 2.40
CA LEU A 83 -8.59 -11.17 2.78
C LEU A 83 -8.00 -10.82 4.16
N ALA A 84 -7.88 -9.52 4.47
CA ALA A 84 -7.41 -9.05 5.76
C ALA A 84 -8.33 -9.45 6.91
N ASP A 85 -9.65 -9.43 6.67
CA ASP A 85 -10.66 -9.83 7.65
C ASP A 85 -10.64 -11.35 7.92
N ILE A 86 -10.38 -12.18 6.90
CA ILE A 86 -10.38 -13.65 7.03
C ILE A 86 -9.03 -14.21 7.50
N LYS A 87 -7.93 -13.75 6.91
CA LYS A 87 -6.58 -14.31 7.16
C LYS A 87 -5.68 -13.42 7.99
N GLY A 88 -6.20 -12.25 8.35
CA GLY A 88 -5.45 -11.26 9.13
C GLY A 88 -4.69 -10.25 8.25
N ARG A 89 -4.51 -9.06 8.80
CA ARG A 89 -3.95 -7.88 8.12
C ARG A 89 -2.52 -8.09 7.63
N ARG A 90 -1.70 -8.82 8.40
CA ARG A 90 -0.33 -9.14 8.02
C ARG A 90 -0.26 -9.95 6.72
N VAL A 91 -1.14 -10.95 6.58
CA VAL A 91 -1.17 -11.81 5.38
C VAL A 91 -1.62 -11.01 4.17
N ALA A 92 -2.66 -10.17 4.32
CA ALA A 92 -3.15 -9.31 3.26
C ALA A 92 -2.09 -8.29 2.81
N PHE A 93 -1.37 -7.67 3.76
CA PHE A 93 -0.29 -6.74 3.47
C PHE A 93 0.87 -7.43 2.73
N MET A 94 1.29 -8.62 3.17
CA MET A 94 2.32 -9.39 2.45
C MET A 94 1.89 -9.80 1.05
N ALA A 95 0.61 -10.15 0.87
CA ALA A 95 0.04 -10.49 -0.42
C ALA A 95 0.01 -9.26 -1.35
N SER A 96 -0.37 -8.07 -0.84
CA SER A 96 -0.37 -6.82 -1.60
C SER A 96 1.03 -6.49 -2.13
N VAL A 97 2.03 -6.52 -1.26
CA VAL A 97 3.44 -6.26 -1.63
C VAL A 97 3.94 -7.27 -2.66
N ALA A 98 3.63 -8.56 -2.51
CA ALA A 98 4.04 -9.59 -3.46
C ALA A 98 3.40 -9.39 -4.85
N ILE A 99 2.09 -9.09 -4.90
CA ILE A 99 1.37 -8.82 -6.15
C ILE A 99 1.93 -7.57 -6.83
N TYR A 100 2.07 -6.47 -6.08
CA TYR A 100 2.58 -5.21 -6.58
C TYR A 100 4.01 -5.34 -7.12
N SER A 101 4.91 -5.96 -6.37
CA SER A 101 6.32 -6.13 -6.78
C SER A 101 6.44 -6.99 -8.04
N GLY A 102 5.70 -8.11 -8.09
CA GLY A 102 5.68 -8.98 -9.27
C GLY A 102 5.10 -8.28 -10.50
N ALA A 103 3.99 -7.58 -10.35
CA ALA A 103 3.33 -6.85 -11.43
C ALA A 103 4.17 -5.66 -11.92
N SER A 104 4.89 -4.98 -11.04
CA SER A 104 5.80 -3.90 -11.41
C SER A 104 6.97 -4.40 -12.26
N LEU A 105 7.57 -5.55 -11.91
CA LEU A 105 8.57 -6.21 -12.75
C LEU A 105 8.02 -6.56 -14.14
N LEU A 106 6.80 -7.11 -14.21
CA LEU A 106 6.14 -7.44 -15.48
C LEU A 106 5.82 -6.19 -16.30
N THR A 107 5.57 -5.05 -15.67
CA THR A 107 5.39 -3.78 -16.35
C THR A 107 6.63 -3.39 -17.16
N GLY A 108 7.83 -3.60 -16.60
CA GLY A 108 9.10 -3.37 -17.32
C GLY A 108 9.32 -4.30 -18.52
N LEU A 109 8.63 -5.44 -18.56
CA LEU A 109 8.69 -6.43 -19.65
C LEU A 109 7.54 -6.27 -20.65
N SER A 110 6.73 -5.22 -20.56
CA SER A 110 5.58 -5.03 -21.43
C SER A 110 6.01 -4.77 -22.89
N TRP A 111 5.39 -5.48 -23.84
CA TRP A 111 5.70 -5.41 -25.27
C TRP A 111 4.63 -4.71 -26.11
N ASN A 112 3.47 -4.44 -25.56
CA ASN A 112 2.40 -3.70 -26.20
C ASN A 112 1.52 -2.98 -25.15
N LEU A 113 0.60 -2.12 -25.63
CA LEU A 113 -0.29 -1.35 -24.78
C LEU A 113 -1.19 -2.23 -23.91
N THR A 114 -1.70 -3.33 -24.46
CA THR A 114 -2.59 -4.23 -23.74
C THR A 114 -1.88 -4.92 -22.58
N SER A 115 -0.67 -5.43 -22.81
CA SER A 115 0.14 -6.03 -21.74
C SER A 115 0.49 -5.00 -20.66
N LEU A 116 0.83 -3.76 -21.07
CA LEU A 116 1.10 -2.68 -20.14
C LEU A 116 -0.12 -2.33 -19.28
N ALA A 117 -1.32 -2.24 -19.89
CA ALA A 117 -2.56 -1.96 -19.17
C ALA A 117 -2.91 -3.08 -18.17
N ILE A 118 -2.75 -4.34 -18.56
CA ILE A 118 -2.98 -5.50 -17.68
C ILE A 118 -2.01 -5.50 -16.51
N PHE A 119 -0.72 -5.28 -16.75
CA PHE A 119 0.27 -5.25 -15.68
C PHE A 119 0.05 -4.05 -14.74
N ARG A 120 -0.33 -2.89 -15.26
CA ARG A 120 -0.71 -1.72 -14.45
C ARG A 120 -1.98 -1.95 -13.63
N PHE A 121 -2.94 -2.65 -14.16
CA PHE A 121 -4.11 -3.10 -13.41
C PHE A 121 -3.71 -4.00 -12.23
N LEU A 122 -2.80 -4.96 -12.44
CA LEU A 122 -2.28 -5.83 -11.39
C LEU A 122 -1.46 -5.06 -10.33
N VAL A 123 -0.65 -4.06 -10.75
CA VAL A 123 0.01 -3.13 -9.81
C VAL A 123 -1.04 -2.43 -8.96
N GLY A 124 -2.11 -1.92 -9.56
CA GLY A 124 -3.23 -1.31 -8.83
C GLY A 124 -3.86 -2.25 -7.81
N ILE A 125 -4.05 -3.53 -8.14
CA ILE A 125 -4.54 -4.54 -7.18
C ILE A 125 -3.55 -4.70 -6.00
N GLY A 126 -2.26 -4.65 -6.23
CA GLY A 126 -1.28 -4.71 -5.14
C GLY A 126 -1.34 -3.48 -4.23
N THR A 127 -1.34 -2.27 -4.79
CA THR A 127 -1.14 -1.01 -4.04
C THR A 127 -2.41 -0.50 -3.34
N GLY A 128 -3.62 -0.83 -3.82
CA GLY A 128 -4.86 -0.17 -3.40
C GLY A 128 -5.22 -0.32 -1.93
N VAL A 129 -4.83 -1.40 -1.26
CA VAL A 129 -5.10 -1.65 0.15
C VAL A 129 -3.92 -1.31 1.07
N GLU A 130 -2.73 -1.10 0.51
CA GLU A 130 -1.48 -0.98 1.26
C GLU A 130 -1.50 0.20 2.24
N TRP A 131 -2.04 1.34 1.81
CA TRP A 131 -2.17 2.52 2.65
C TRP A 131 -3.10 2.31 3.84
N GLY A 132 -4.26 1.71 3.62
CA GLY A 132 -5.23 1.41 4.67
C GLY A 132 -4.73 0.37 5.66
N LEU A 133 -4.17 -0.73 5.18
CA LEU A 133 -3.61 -1.79 6.02
C LEU A 133 -2.38 -1.30 6.79
N GLY A 134 -1.49 -0.56 6.15
CA GLY A 134 -0.32 0.03 6.80
C GLY A 134 -0.71 0.95 7.95
N ALA A 135 -1.66 1.86 7.73
CA ALA A 135 -2.18 2.76 8.76
C ALA A 135 -2.83 2.00 9.92
N THR A 136 -3.58 0.94 9.62
CA THR A 136 -4.24 0.13 10.65
C THR A 136 -3.24 -0.68 11.47
N ILE A 137 -2.24 -1.30 10.82
CA ILE A 137 -1.16 -2.02 11.50
C ILE A 137 -0.36 -1.05 12.39
N ALA A 138 -0.06 0.16 11.88
CA ALA A 138 0.62 1.19 12.66
C ALA A 138 -0.19 1.55 13.91
N ALA A 139 -1.51 1.77 13.77
CA ALA A 139 -2.38 2.11 14.90
C ALA A 139 -2.50 0.99 15.93
N GLU A 140 -2.37 -0.27 15.54
CA GLU A 140 -2.40 -1.43 16.45
C GLU A 140 -1.08 -1.65 17.20
N VAL A 141 0.03 -1.24 16.60
CA VAL A 141 1.38 -1.46 17.16
C VAL A 141 1.84 -0.28 18.01
N LEU A 142 1.31 0.92 17.75
CA LEU A 142 1.67 2.12 18.52
C LEU A 142 1.01 2.11 19.90
N PRO A 143 1.75 2.47 20.97
CA PRO A 143 1.17 2.72 22.27
C PRO A 143 0.22 3.92 22.20
N ALA A 144 -0.84 3.86 22.99
CA ALA A 144 -1.85 4.92 23.10
C ALA A 144 -1.28 6.22 23.70
#